data_4e5f512e9ec3b9325e88c713e07877b1
#
_entry.id   4e5f512e9ec3b9325e88c713e07877b1
#
_cell.length_a   1.000
_cell.length_b   1.000
_cell.length_c   1.000
_cell.angle_alpha   90.00
_cell.angle_beta   90.00
_cell.angle_gamma   90.00
#
_symmetry.space_group_name_H-M   'P 1'
#
loop_
_entity.id
_entity.type
_entity.pdbx_description
1 polymer ?
#
loop_
_entity_poly.entity_id
_entity_poly.type
_entity_poly.pdbx_seq_one_letter_code
_entity_poly.pdbx_strand_id
1 'polypeptide(L)'
;LNRSSDLCHSENPQDDAAIAGKAQVALMQRTKDLDANQVRANAADHPDDVNAQIAVADLDLYGGHVQDAFDRLVSFISRSAGEDKDTARKHLLELYTVVGDQDERVAASRRKLAAALF
;
A
#
# COMPACT_ATOMS: atom_id res chain seq x y z
N LEU A 1 31.94 7.42 -9.57
CA LEU A 1 31.60 7.44 -9.44
C LEU A 1 30.94 7.42 -9.33
N ASN A 2 30.99 7.24 -9.35
CA ASN A 2 30.35 7.26 -9.06
C ASN A 2 29.80 7.12 -8.87
N ARG A 3 29.78 6.86 -9.03
CA ARG A 3 29.37 6.53 -8.62
C ARG A 3 28.65 6.32 -8.81
N SER A 4 28.70 6.02 -8.94
CA SER A 4 28.02 5.80 -8.91
C SER A 4 27.14 5.71 -9.02
N SER A 5 27.12 5.59 -9.44
CA SER A 5 26.46 5.44 -9.45
C SER A 5 25.75 5.04 -9.50
N ASP A 6 25.91 4.50 -9.61
CA ASP A 6 25.38 3.93 -9.47
C ASP A 6 24.80 3.64 -8.78
N LEU A 7 24.87 3.50 -8.61
CA LEU A 7 24.25 3.17 -7.82
C LEU A 7 23.37 3.54 -7.08
N CYS A 8 23.58 3.55 -6.90
CA CYS A 8 22.52 3.60 -6.09
C CYS A 8 21.72 4.81 -5.97
N HIS A 9 20.81 4.90 -6.70
CA HIS A 9 19.87 5.96 -6.73
C HIS A 9 19.02 6.03 -5.47
N SER A 10 18.89 4.96 -4.75
CA SER A 10 18.12 4.93 -3.51
C SER A 10 18.71 5.80 -2.42
N GLU A 11 19.93 6.25 -2.62
CA GLU A 11 20.59 7.15 -1.69
C GLU A 11 20.25 8.62 -1.93
N ASN A 12 19.47 8.91 -2.96
CA ASN A 12 19.13 10.29 -3.31
C ASN A 12 17.79 10.68 -2.71
N PRO A 13 17.75 11.54 -1.67
CA PRO A 13 16.49 11.94 -1.04
C PRO A 13 15.52 12.63 -1.99
N GLN A 14 16.02 13.33 -3.00
CA GLN A 14 15.15 13.99 -3.97
C GLN A 14 14.41 13.00 -4.84
N ASP A 15 15.06 11.92 -5.25
CA ASP A 15 14.42 10.86 -6.02
C ASP A 15 13.36 10.15 -5.20
N ASP A 16 13.65 9.84 -3.93
CA ASP A 16 12.70 9.19 -3.04
C ASP A 16 11.48 10.09 -2.79
N ALA A 17 11.70 11.38 -2.60
CA ALA A 17 10.61 12.32 -2.41
C ALA A 17 9.74 12.44 -3.66
N ALA A 18 10.35 12.42 -4.86
CA ALA A 18 9.62 12.49 -6.12
C ALA A 18 8.77 11.22 -6.32
N ILE A 19 9.30 10.05 -6.00
CA ILE A 19 8.59 8.79 -6.11
C ILE A 19 7.40 8.78 -5.13
N ALA A 20 7.62 9.21 -3.89
CA ALA A 20 6.56 9.28 -2.89
C ALA A 20 5.48 10.28 -3.32
N GLY A 21 5.87 11.42 -3.87
CA GLY A 21 4.93 12.42 -4.35
C GLY A 21 4.05 11.91 -5.47
N LYS A 22 4.62 11.17 -6.42
CA LYS A 22 3.85 10.55 -7.50
C LYS A 22 2.87 9.51 -6.96
N ALA A 23 3.30 8.71 -5.99
CA ALA A 23 2.45 7.71 -5.38
C ALA A 23 1.29 8.36 -4.62
N GLN A 24 1.53 9.48 -3.93
CA GLN A 24 0.50 10.22 -3.22
C GLN A 24 -0.52 10.81 -4.19
N VAL A 25 -0.06 11.39 -5.30
CA VAL A 25 -0.96 11.95 -6.32
C VAL A 25 -1.81 10.83 -6.94
N ALA A 26 -1.20 9.69 -7.25
CA ALA A 26 -1.92 8.56 -7.80
C ALA A 26 -3.00 8.07 -6.84
N LEU A 27 -2.69 7.98 -5.55
CA LEU A 27 -3.66 7.60 -4.53
C LEU A 27 -4.83 8.59 -4.49
N MET A 28 -4.52 9.87 -4.48
CA MET A 28 -5.53 10.93 -4.45
C MET A 28 -6.44 10.86 -5.67
N GLN A 29 -5.86 10.66 -6.85
CA GLN A 29 -6.63 10.60 -8.09
C GLN A 29 -7.59 9.41 -8.13
N ARG A 30 -7.15 8.25 -7.65
CA ARG A 30 -8.01 7.08 -7.70
C ARG A 30 -9.04 7.03 -6.58
N THR A 31 -8.89 7.84 -5.52
CA THR A 31 -9.85 7.87 -4.41
C THR A 31 -10.85 9.02 -4.49
N LYS A 32 -10.53 10.09 -5.22
CA LYS A 32 -11.32 11.31 -5.19
C LYS A 32 -12.77 11.13 -5.64
N ASP A 33 -13.03 10.19 -6.54
CA ASP A 33 -14.36 9.97 -7.10
C ASP A 33 -15.06 8.75 -6.48
N LEU A 34 -14.45 8.13 -5.50
CA LEU A 34 -15.02 6.95 -4.86
C LEU A 34 -16.07 7.34 -3.81
N ASP A 35 -17.19 6.62 -3.82
CA ASP A 35 -18.17 6.71 -2.74
C ASP A 35 -17.69 5.78 -1.61
N ALA A 36 -17.22 6.37 -0.53
CA ALA A 36 -16.64 5.61 0.57
C ALA A 36 -17.62 4.59 1.15
N ASN A 37 -18.89 4.96 1.31
CA ASN A 37 -19.90 4.04 1.86
C ASN A 37 -20.12 2.85 0.96
N GLN A 38 -20.21 3.10 -0.34
CA GLN A 38 -20.41 2.04 -1.33
C GLN A 38 -19.21 1.11 -1.42
N VAL A 39 -18.01 1.69 -1.41
CA VAL A 39 -16.76 0.91 -1.47
C VAL A 39 -16.65 0.01 -0.25
N ARG A 40 -16.94 0.54 0.94
CA ARG A 40 -16.88 -0.25 2.18
C ARG A 40 -17.94 -1.35 2.21
N ALA A 41 -19.14 -1.04 1.75
CA ALA A 41 -20.21 -2.04 1.68
C ALA A 41 -19.86 -3.17 0.71
N ASN A 42 -19.31 -2.81 -0.45
CA ASN A 42 -18.89 -3.79 -1.44
C ASN A 42 -17.81 -4.72 -0.89
N ALA A 43 -16.83 -4.16 -0.17
CA ALA A 43 -15.76 -4.96 0.42
C ALA A 43 -16.30 -5.91 1.51
N ALA A 44 -17.29 -5.46 2.29
CA ALA A 44 -17.92 -6.29 3.30
C ALA A 44 -18.71 -7.45 2.67
N ASP A 45 -19.36 -7.19 1.53
CA ASP A 45 -20.14 -8.21 0.82
C ASP A 45 -19.25 -9.19 0.04
N HIS A 46 -18.03 -8.75 -0.31
CA HIS A 46 -17.10 -9.54 -1.12
C HIS A 46 -15.72 -9.56 -0.46
N PRO A 47 -15.59 -10.24 0.69
CA PRO A 47 -14.34 -10.21 1.45
C PRO A 47 -13.15 -10.84 0.72
N ASP A 48 -13.42 -11.70 -0.27
CA ASP A 48 -12.35 -12.35 -1.04
C ASP A 48 -12.02 -11.63 -2.34
N ASP A 49 -12.69 -10.52 -2.63
CA ASP A 49 -12.41 -9.73 -3.81
C ASP A 49 -11.23 -8.79 -3.53
N VAL A 50 -10.08 -9.07 -4.16
CA VAL A 50 -8.87 -8.30 -3.92
C VAL A 50 -9.06 -6.83 -4.28
N ASN A 51 -9.75 -6.53 -5.37
CA ASN A 51 -9.95 -5.15 -5.79
C ASN A 51 -10.82 -4.37 -4.82
N ALA A 52 -11.83 -5.03 -4.23
CA ALA A 52 -12.67 -4.40 -3.21
C ALA A 52 -11.85 -4.05 -1.97
N GLN A 53 -10.99 -4.95 -1.52
CA GLN A 53 -10.15 -4.72 -0.35
C GLN A 53 -9.11 -3.63 -0.62
N ILE A 54 -8.53 -3.62 -1.81
CA ILE A 54 -7.58 -2.57 -2.21
C ILE A 54 -8.26 -1.20 -2.19
N ALA A 55 -9.47 -1.09 -2.70
CA ALA A 55 -10.19 0.19 -2.72
C ALA A 55 -10.45 0.72 -1.31
N VAL A 56 -10.80 -0.14 -0.37
CA VAL A 56 -11.00 0.27 1.03
C VAL A 56 -9.67 0.68 1.65
N ALA A 57 -8.60 -0.05 1.37
CA ALA A 57 -7.27 0.30 1.89
C ALA A 57 -6.84 1.67 1.38
N ASP A 58 -7.09 1.98 0.11
CA ASP A 58 -6.78 3.29 -0.46
C ASP A 58 -7.56 4.40 0.26
N LEU A 59 -8.84 4.19 0.50
CA LEU A 59 -9.67 5.14 1.22
C LEU A 59 -9.18 5.37 2.65
N ASP A 60 -8.84 4.28 3.34
CA ASP A 60 -8.32 4.36 4.70
C ASP A 60 -7.02 5.16 4.74
N LEU A 61 -6.12 4.89 3.82
CA LEU A 61 -4.85 5.59 3.76
C LEU A 61 -5.05 7.07 3.47
N TYR A 62 -5.90 7.37 2.48
CA TYR A 62 -6.20 8.75 2.12
C TYR A 62 -6.82 9.53 3.29
N GLY A 63 -7.64 8.86 4.09
CA GLY A 63 -8.27 9.45 5.26
C GLY A 63 -7.37 9.53 6.51
N GLY A 64 -6.12 9.08 6.40
CA GLY A 64 -5.19 9.12 7.52
C GLY A 64 -5.18 7.88 8.40
N HIS A 65 -5.97 6.86 8.05
CA HIS A 65 -6.04 5.60 8.80
C HIS A 65 -5.00 4.61 8.27
N VAL A 66 -3.73 4.98 8.39
CA VAL A 66 -2.61 4.27 7.77
C VAL A 66 -2.52 2.83 8.26
N GLN A 67 -2.59 2.63 9.56
CA GLN A 67 -2.44 1.30 10.12
C GLN A 67 -3.59 0.39 9.70
N ASP A 68 -4.81 0.91 9.66
CA ASP A 68 -5.98 0.15 9.23
C ASP A 68 -5.82 -0.33 7.78
N ALA A 69 -5.31 0.55 6.91
CA ALA A 69 -5.07 0.21 5.52
C ALA A 69 -4.06 -0.93 5.40
N PHE A 70 -2.94 -0.81 6.13
CA PHE A 70 -1.91 -1.84 6.10
C PHE A 70 -2.42 -3.17 6.66
N ASP A 71 -3.10 -3.13 7.80
CA ASP A 71 -3.59 -4.36 8.45
C ASP A 71 -4.62 -5.07 7.58
N ARG A 72 -5.46 -4.31 6.89
CA ARG A 72 -6.45 -4.90 5.97
C ARG A 72 -5.76 -5.72 4.87
N LEU A 73 -4.74 -5.16 4.24
CA LEU A 73 -4.05 -5.85 3.16
C LEU A 73 -3.20 -7.00 3.67
N VAL A 74 -2.53 -6.85 4.81
CA VAL A 74 -1.78 -7.95 5.41
C VAL A 74 -2.71 -9.11 5.75
N SER A 75 -3.87 -8.81 6.34
CA SER A 75 -4.86 -9.83 6.66
C SER A 75 -5.36 -10.55 5.41
N PHE A 76 -5.64 -9.80 4.35
CA PHE A 76 -6.05 -10.40 3.08
C PHE A 76 -4.96 -11.32 2.52
N ILE A 77 -3.72 -10.87 2.55
CA ILE A 77 -2.57 -11.64 2.06
C ILE A 77 -2.45 -12.95 2.84
N SER A 78 -2.65 -12.92 4.15
CA SER A 78 -2.49 -14.11 4.98
C SER A 78 -3.52 -15.21 4.69
N ARG A 79 -4.69 -14.83 4.15
CA ARG A 79 -5.77 -15.78 3.86
C ARG A 79 -5.99 -16.03 2.36
N SER A 80 -5.17 -15.43 1.50
CA SER A 80 -5.31 -15.58 0.06
C SER A 80 -4.12 -16.35 -0.51
N ALA A 81 -4.21 -16.69 -1.80
CA ALA A 81 -3.17 -17.44 -2.48
C ALA A 81 -3.12 -17.03 -3.94
N GLY A 82 -2.03 -17.37 -4.61
CA GLY A 82 -1.90 -17.16 -6.04
C GLY A 82 -1.86 -15.71 -6.44
N GLU A 83 -2.59 -15.39 -7.48
CA GLU A 83 -2.57 -14.07 -8.12
C GLU A 83 -3.14 -12.99 -7.20
N ASP A 84 -4.20 -13.29 -6.46
CA ASP A 84 -4.81 -12.33 -5.55
C ASP A 84 -3.84 -11.92 -4.45
N LYS A 85 -3.13 -12.90 -3.89
CA LYS A 85 -2.12 -12.65 -2.87
C LYS A 85 -1.02 -11.73 -3.41
N ASP A 86 -0.55 -12.01 -4.62
CA ASP A 86 0.50 -11.21 -5.24
C ASP A 86 0.03 -9.79 -5.55
N THR A 87 -1.20 -9.64 -6.04
CA THR A 87 -1.79 -8.33 -6.33
C THR A 87 -1.88 -7.49 -5.06
N ALA A 88 -2.38 -8.07 -3.98
CA ALA A 88 -2.49 -7.38 -2.69
C ALA A 88 -1.11 -6.99 -2.15
N ARG A 89 -0.14 -7.87 -2.27
CA ARG A 89 1.23 -7.61 -1.81
C ARG A 89 1.84 -6.43 -2.56
N LYS A 90 1.72 -6.42 -3.87
CA LYS A 90 2.26 -5.33 -4.70
C LYS A 90 1.60 -4.01 -4.34
N HIS A 91 0.30 -4.02 -4.14
CA HIS A 91 -0.41 -2.80 -3.77
C HIS A 91 0.00 -2.30 -2.39
N LEU A 92 0.19 -3.20 -1.44
CA LEU A 92 0.66 -2.82 -0.10
C LEU A 92 2.03 -2.15 -0.17
N LEU A 93 2.94 -2.68 -0.99
CA LEU A 93 4.26 -2.07 -1.18
C LEU A 93 4.15 -0.67 -1.76
N GLU A 94 3.20 -0.45 -2.67
CA GLU A 94 2.94 0.88 -3.21
C GLU A 94 2.45 1.83 -2.10
N LEU A 95 1.60 1.36 -1.22
CA LEU A 95 1.13 2.17 -0.09
C LEU A 95 2.26 2.50 0.89
N TYR A 96 3.22 1.60 1.06
CA TYR A 96 4.42 1.91 1.86
C TYR A 96 5.18 3.09 1.24
N THR A 97 5.25 3.14 -0.09
CA THR A 97 5.89 4.26 -0.79
C THR A 97 5.14 5.56 -0.55
N VAL A 98 3.82 5.52 -0.53
CA VAL A 98 2.99 6.71 -0.25
C VAL A 98 3.30 7.27 1.14
N VAL A 99 3.41 6.40 2.13
CA VAL A 99 3.64 6.80 3.53
C VAL A 99 5.11 7.16 3.75
N GLY A 100 6.01 6.41 3.14
CA GLY A 100 7.45 6.61 3.26
C GLY A 100 8.13 5.53 4.08
N ASP A 101 9.29 5.07 3.59
CA ASP A 101 10.01 3.96 4.20
C ASP A 101 10.54 4.25 5.60
N GLN A 102 10.65 5.52 5.96
CA GLN A 102 11.14 5.93 7.28
C GLN A 102 10.07 5.90 8.36
N ASP A 103 8.82 5.70 7.98
CA ASP A 103 7.71 5.69 8.93
C ASP A 103 7.69 4.39 9.73
N GLU A 104 7.53 4.50 11.04
CA GLU A 104 7.50 3.35 11.93
C GLU A 104 6.35 2.40 11.62
N ARG A 105 5.23 2.93 11.14
CA ARG A 105 4.07 2.10 10.77
C ARG A 105 4.41 1.22 9.58
N VAL A 106 5.20 1.72 8.64
CA VAL A 106 5.69 0.94 7.51
C VAL A 106 6.60 -0.19 8.01
N ALA A 107 7.54 0.11 8.90
CA ALA A 107 8.44 -0.90 9.45
C ALA A 107 7.67 -2.00 10.17
N ALA A 108 6.69 -1.62 11.00
CA ALA A 108 5.87 -2.58 11.72
C ALA A 108 5.05 -3.45 10.76
N SER A 109 4.49 -2.84 9.72
CA SER A 109 3.70 -3.56 8.74
C SER A 109 4.55 -4.52 7.91
N ARG A 110 5.78 -4.14 7.58
CA ARG A 110 6.71 -5.04 6.87
C ARG A 110 6.98 -6.30 7.66
N ARG A 111 7.11 -6.20 8.97
CA ARG A 111 7.29 -7.38 9.83
C ARG A 111 6.05 -8.28 9.79
N LYS A 112 4.86 -7.69 9.85
CA LYS A 112 3.61 -8.45 9.76
C LYS A 112 3.45 -9.10 8.39
N LEU A 113 3.84 -8.38 7.34
CA LEU A 113 3.79 -8.92 5.98
C LEU A 113 4.71 -10.13 5.84
N ALA A 114 5.93 -10.05 6.36
CA ALA A 114 6.87 -11.16 6.31
C ALA A 114 6.28 -12.40 6.99
N ALA A 115 5.64 -12.21 8.15
CA ALA A 115 4.97 -13.30 8.86
C ALA A 115 3.80 -13.88 8.05
N ALA A 116 3.08 -13.05 7.33
CA ALA A 116 1.95 -13.49 6.51
C ALA A 116 2.40 -14.28 5.27
N LEU A 117 3.60 -13.99 4.77
CA LEU A 117 4.13 -14.66 3.57
C LEU A 117 4.81 -15.99 3.90
N PHE A 118 5.25 -16.16 5.11
CA PHE A 118 6.00 -17.34 5.56
C PHE A 118 5.38 -17.95 6.79
#